data_8126bc5712b9b8dc45a690d6224e1085
#
_entry.id   8126bc5712b9b8dc45a690d6224e1085
#
_cell.length_a   1.000
_cell.length_b   1.000
_cell.length_c   1.000
_cell.angle_alpha   90.00
_cell.angle_beta   90.00
_cell.angle_gamma   90.00
#
_symmetry.space_group_name_H-M   'P 1'
#
loop_
_entity.id
_entity.type
_entity.pdbx_description
1 polymer ?
#
loop_
_entity_poly.entity_id
_entity_poly.type
_entity_poly.pdbx_seq_one_letter_code
_entity_poly.pdbx_strand_id
1 'polypeptide(L)'
;MFGMPGVKFKGKAFTGLFGEDMVFKLGAGSAGHVKALALAGSVIWDPSGMGRAFKDWVQVPSAHAKTWSTFADRAFEAVAGS
;
A
#
# COMPACT_ATOMS: atom_id res chain seq x y z
N MET A 1 7.49 -5.78 -9.89
CA MET A 1 6.11 -5.29 -9.88
C MET A 1 6.09 -3.94 -10.55
N PHE A 2 5.55 -3.87 -11.76
CA PHE A 2 5.42 -2.64 -12.54
C PHE A 2 6.72 -1.80 -12.68
N GLY A 3 7.88 -2.42 -12.60
CA GLY A 3 9.16 -1.73 -12.72
C GLY A 3 9.50 -0.78 -11.58
N MET A 4 8.69 -0.70 -10.52
CA MET A 4 8.95 0.20 -9.40
C MET A 4 9.67 -0.53 -8.25
N PRO A 5 10.44 0.20 -7.41
CA PRO A 5 11.03 -0.38 -6.21
C PRO A 5 9.94 -0.93 -5.29
N GLY A 6 10.16 -2.12 -4.76
CA GLY A 6 9.20 -2.73 -3.85
C GLY A 6 9.89 -3.66 -2.87
N VAL A 7 9.19 -4.00 -1.80
CA VAL A 7 9.65 -4.96 -0.79
C VAL A 7 8.76 -6.19 -0.85
N LYS A 8 9.38 -7.36 -0.84
CA LYS A 8 8.71 -8.65 -0.95
C LYS A 8 9.03 -9.53 0.23
N PHE A 9 8.08 -10.40 0.58
CA PHE A 9 8.29 -11.46 1.55
C PHE A 9 7.84 -12.77 0.91
N LYS A 10 8.77 -13.73 0.81
CA LYS A 10 8.52 -15.05 0.17
C LYS A 10 7.91 -14.91 -1.23
N GLY A 11 8.42 -13.98 -2.02
CA GLY A 11 7.94 -13.75 -3.38
C GLY A 11 6.68 -12.90 -3.50
N LYS A 12 6.09 -12.48 -2.37
CA LYS A 12 4.88 -11.65 -2.36
C LYS A 12 5.24 -10.20 -2.03
N ALA A 13 4.97 -9.28 -2.94
CA ALA A 13 5.15 -7.86 -2.70
C ALA A 13 4.12 -7.37 -1.68
N PHE A 14 4.54 -6.54 -0.73
CA PHE A 14 3.63 -5.96 0.25
C PHE A 14 3.74 -4.43 0.37
N THR A 15 4.76 -3.83 -0.20
CA THR A 15 4.89 -2.37 -0.29
C THR A 15 5.72 -2.03 -1.51
N GLY A 16 5.61 -0.79 -1.98
CA GLY A 16 6.39 -0.30 -3.10
C GLY A 16 6.32 1.21 -3.20
N LEU A 17 7.25 1.77 -3.97
CA LEU A 17 7.29 3.20 -4.25
C LEU A 17 6.60 3.44 -5.60
N PHE A 18 5.61 4.34 -5.62
CA PHE A 18 4.89 4.71 -6.83
C PHE A 18 4.94 6.23 -6.98
N GLY A 19 5.81 6.70 -7.87
CA GLY A 19 6.08 8.13 -7.97
C GLY A 19 6.73 8.64 -6.68
N GLU A 20 6.14 9.65 -6.06
CA GLU A 20 6.57 10.18 -4.76
C GLU A 20 5.80 9.53 -3.59
N ASP A 21 4.84 8.68 -3.88
CA ASP A 21 3.98 8.06 -2.89
C ASP A 21 4.41 6.62 -2.62
N MET A 22 3.92 6.06 -1.52
CA MET A 22 4.11 4.64 -1.21
C MET A 22 2.78 3.91 -1.31
N VAL A 23 2.83 2.67 -1.79
CA VAL A 23 1.67 1.80 -1.81
C VAL A 23 1.89 0.63 -0.86
N PHE A 24 0.83 0.22 -0.17
CA PHE A 24 0.89 -0.84 0.85
C PHE A 24 -0.24 -1.83 0.63
N LYS A 25 0.10 -3.11 0.60
CA LYS A 25 -0.88 -4.19 0.52
C LYS A 25 -1.40 -4.49 1.91
N LEU A 26 -2.50 -3.88 2.29
CA LEU A 26 -3.05 -3.95 3.64
C LEU A 26 -4.22 -4.92 3.78
N GLY A 27 -4.77 -5.38 2.67
CA GLY A 27 -5.96 -6.23 2.65
C GLY A 27 -7.25 -5.43 2.78
N ALA A 28 -8.12 -5.51 1.78
CA ALA A 28 -9.36 -4.74 1.75
C ALA A 28 -10.18 -4.98 3.01
N GLY A 29 -10.61 -3.90 3.66
CA GLY A 29 -11.43 -3.97 4.87
C GLY A 29 -10.68 -4.23 6.17
N SER A 30 -9.35 -4.40 6.14
CA SER A 30 -8.56 -4.55 7.37
C SER A 30 -8.46 -3.22 8.12
N ALA A 31 -8.08 -3.29 9.40
CA ALA A 31 -7.90 -2.08 10.21
C ALA A 31 -6.82 -1.16 9.62
N GLY A 32 -5.72 -1.74 9.12
CA GLY A 32 -4.67 -0.96 8.46
C GLY A 32 -5.15 -0.29 7.19
N HIS A 33 -5.94 -1.00 6.39
CA HIS A 33 -6.53 -0.49 5.16
C HIS A 33 -7.43 0.71 5.44
N VAL A 34 -8.33 0.59 6.41
CA VAL A 34 -9.23 1.66 6.81
C VAL A 34 -8.46 2.87 7.32
N LYS A 35 -7.46 2.65 8.17
CA LYS A 35 -6.63 3.73 8.71
C LYS A 35 -5.85 4.47 7.62
N ALA A 36 -5.30 3.72 6.66
CA ALA A 36 -4.56 4.33 5.55
C ALA A 36 -5.48 5.18 4.68
N LEU A 37 -6.68 4.69 4.36
CA LEU A 37 -7.65 5.44 3.57
C LEU A 37 -8.19 6.69 4.29
N ALA A 38 -8.13 6.71 5.62
CA ALA A 38 -8.55 7.87 6.40
C ALA A 38 -7.58 9.04 6.31
N LEU A 39 -6.35 8.82 5.85
CA LEU A 39 -5.39 9.90 5.66
C LEU A 39 -5.75 10.74 4.45
N ALA A 40 -5.65 12.05 4.58
CA ALA A 40 -6.00 12.96 3.48
C ALA A 40 -5.16 12.67 2.23
N GLY A 41 -5.83 12.52 1.09
CA GLY A 41 -5.18 12.23 -0.17
C GLY A 41 -4.86 10.78 -0.44
N SER A 42 -5.06 9.88 0.54
CA SER A 42 -4.89 8.45 0.32
C SER A 42 -6.04 7.89 -0.50
N VAL A 43 -5.72 6.97 -1.40
CA VAL A 43 -6.71 6.36 -2.30
C VAL A 43 -6.37 4.89 -2.48
N ILE A 44 -7.35 4.12 -2.95
CA ILE A 44 -7.09 2.76 -3.43
C ILE A 44 -6.14 2.87 -4.62
N TRP A 45 -5.10 2.07 -4.64
CA TRP A 45 -4.08 2.15 -5.67
C TRP A 45 -4.63 1.69 -7.03
N ASP A 46 -4.59 2.59 -7.99
CA ASP A 46 -4.99 2.31 -9.37
C ASP A 46 -3.92 2.85 -10.32
N PRO A 47 -2.86 2.06 -10.57
CA PRO A 47 -1.75 2.54 -11.41
C PRO A 47 -2.13 2.77 -12.87
N SER A 48 -3.21 2.14 -13.34
CA SER A 48 -3.65 2.32 -14.73
C SER A 48 -4.52 3.54 -14.93
N GLY A 49 -5.15 4.03 -13.86
CA GLY A 49 -6.12 5.13 -13.94
C GLY A 49 -7.40 4.77 -14.70
N MET A 50 -7.63 3.48 -14.96
CA MET A 50 -8.73 3.01 -15.80
C MET A 50 -9.80 2.24 -15.01
N GLY A 51 -9.88 2.45 -13.71
CA GLY A 51 -10.88 1.79 -12.89
C GLY A 51 -10.52 0.35 -12.47
N ARG A 52 -9.31 -0.09 -12.75
CA ARG A 52 -8.83 -1.43 -12.37
C ARG A 52 -7.97 -1.35 -11.11
N ALA A 53 -8.58 -0.90 -10.04
CA ALA A 53 -7.87 -0.69 -8.78
C ALA A 53 -7.44 -2.02 -8.15
N PHE A 54 -6.26 -2.01 -7.54
CA PHE A 54 -5.83 -3.09 -6.66
C PHE A 54 -6.43 -2.84 -5.27
N LYS A 55 -7.57 -3.45 -5.00
CA LYS A 55 -8.40 -3.13 -3.83
C LYS A 55 -7.71 -3.37 -2.49
N ASP A 56 -6.76 -4.31 -2.44
CA ASP A 56 -6.00 -4.60 -1.23
C ASP A 56 -4.90 -3.59 -0.95
N TRP A 57 -4.60 -2.72 -1.92
CA TRP A 57 -3.51 -1.77 -1.85
C TRP A 57 -4.01 -0.35 -1.65
N VAL A 58 -3.32 0.40 -0.81
CA VAL A 58 -3.60 1.82 -0.59
C VAL A 58 -2.37 2.63 -0.97
N GLN A 59 -2.58 3.68 -1.74
CA GLN A 59 -1.55 4.65 -2.08
C GLN A 59 -1.60 5.78 -1.06
N VAL A 60 -0.49 5.95 -0.32
CA VAL A 60 -0.37 6.96 0.74
C VAL A 60 0.57 8.06 0.27
N PRO A 61 0.12 9.32 0.23
CA PRO A 61 0.93 10.44 -0.24
C PRO A 61 2.20 10.67 0.59
N SER A 62 3.21 11.28 -0.04
CA SER A 62 4.47 11.63 0.64
C SER A 62 4.26 12.60 1.80
N ALA A 63 3.18 13.37 1.80
CA ALA A 63 2.82 14.22 2.94
C ALA A 63 2.66 13.43 4.24
N HIS A 64 2.38 12.14 4.15
CA HIS A 64 2.23 11.22 5.29
C HIS A 64 3.42 10.27 5.44
N ALA A 65 4.58 10.65 4.92
CA ALA A 65 5.76 9.76 4.94
C ALA A 65 6.12 9.26 6.34
N LYS A 66 5.81 10.03 7.37
CA LYS A 66 6.06 9.62 8.76
C LYS A 66 5.27 8.38 9.18
N THR A 67 4.18 8.09 8.48
CA THR A 67 3.35 6.92 8.76
C THR A 67 3.74 5.70 7.94
N TRP A 68 4.61 5.86 6.95
CA TRP A 68 4.93 4.79 6.01
C TRP A 68 5.50 3.54 6.69
N SER A 69 6.36 3.72 7.70
CA SER A 69 6.94 2.56 8.40
C SER A 69 5.85 1.76 9.12
N THR A 70 4.86 2.44 9.73
CA THR A 70 3.74 1.79 10.39
C THR A 70 2.93 0.96 9.39
N PHE A 71 2.61 1.53 8.23
CA PHE A 71 1.84 0.80 7.21
C PHE A 71 2.65 -0.29 6.55
N ALA A 72 3.96 -0.12 6.39
CA ALA A 72 4.82 -1.19 5.90
C ALA A 72 4.81 -2.40 6.85
N ASP A 73 4.86 -2.16 8.16
CA ASP A 73 4.76 -3.22 9.16
C ASP A 73 3.42 -3.95 9.08
N ARG A 74 2.33 -3.20 8.95
CA ARG A 74 1.00 -3.79 8.80
C ARG A 74 0.86 -4.59 7.50
N ALA A 75 1.43 -4.07 6.41
CA ALA A 75 1.41 -4.77 5.13
C ALA A 75 2.23 -6.07 5.21
N PHE A 76 3.38 -6.03 5.87
CA PHE A 76 4.18 -7.23 6.11
C PHE A 76 3.41 -8.27 6.90
N GLU A 77 2.74 -7.87 7.97
CA GLU A 77 1.92 -8.78 8.78
C GLU A 77 0.80 -9.41 7.96
N ALA A 78 0.15 -8.64 7.10
CA ALA A 78 -0.92 -9.14 6.24
C ALA A 78 -0.41 -10.21 5.27
N VAL A 79 0.79 -10.04 4.71
CA VAL A 79 1.39 -11.00 3.80
C VAL A 79 1.94 -12.21 4.56
N ALA A 80 2.60 -11.98 5.70
CA ALA A 80 3.20 -13.04 6.51
C ALA A 80 2.14 -13.93 7.16
N GLY A 81 0.96 -13.38 7.45
CA GLY A 81 -0.15 -14.11 8.05
C GLY A 81 -1.06 -14.82 7.06
N SER A 82 -0.79 -14.70 5.76
CA SER A 82 -1.67 -15.29 4.74
C SER A 82 -1.22 -16.67 4.29
#